data_077ffc54baae148e22afd46500a13979
#
_entry.id   077ffc54baae148e22afd46500a13979
#
_cell.length_a   1.000
_cell.length_b   1.000
_cell.length_c   1.000
_cell.angle_alpha   90.00
_cell.angle_beta   90.00
_cell.angle_gamma   90.00
#
_symmetry.space_group_name_H-M   'P 1'
#
loop_
_entity.id
_entity.type
_entity.pdbx_description
1 polymer ?
#
loop_
_entity_poly.entity_id
_entity_poly.type
_entity_poly.pdbx_seq_one_letter_code
_entity_poly.pdbx_strand_id
1 'polypeptide(L)'
;MTRAQSLGEIDRQLPLGEEIFLDHVGHFVPDREAARAALARAGFAPTPISIQAAPDPAGGPPRPTGTGNTTAMLARGYVEVLFRTADTPLGRELDLALARHPGLHLAALAVADAAAAHRRLAAAGFRMQPLVEMQRPVETVQGPATAAFTIARVVPGEMAEGRLQILTHRTEAAVWQPRWLDHPNGARALTSLTIAVADVAEAAARYTRFTGRAAHACEGGQVIALDRGSIALVTPEAFGRRFPELAIPSLPFMGACGIAVVSLAGVEAALRRGGLAARRDGERLVAQFPEALGIGAWVFEAIK
;
A
#
# COMPACT_ATOMS: atom_id res chain seq x y z
N MET A 1 20.29 -8.40 16.74
CA MET A 1 20.08 -9.17 15.49
C MET A 1 18.64 -9.64 15.49
N THR A 2 17.74 -8.84 14.96
CA THR A 2 16.30 -9.20 14.81
C THR A 2 16.21 -10.11 13.60
N ARG A 3 15.78 -11.35 13.81
CA ARG A 3 15.53 -12.34 12.76
C ARG A 3 14.57 -11.71 11.75
N ALA A 4 15.01 -11.45 10.53
CA ALA A 4 14.10 -11.21 9.41
C ALA A 4 13.25 -12.47 9.30
N GLN A 5 11.95 -12.35 9.60
CA GLN A 5 11.02 -13.44 9.38
C GLN A 5 11.07 -13.78 7.90
N SER A 6 11.42 -15.02 7.59
CA SER A 6 11.45 -15.51 6.23
C SER A 6 10.04 -15.44 5.65
N LEU A 7 9.90 -14.99 4.41
CA LEU A 7 8.64 -14.95 3.65
C LEU A 7 7.98 -16.35 3.52
N GLY A 8 8.57 -17.40 4.09
CA GLY A 8 8.10 -18.78 4.06
C GLY A 8 7.03 -19.15 5.09
N GLU A 9 6.78 -18.32 6.11
CA GLU A 9 5.93 -18.74 7.24
C GLU A 9 4.43 -18.52 7.04
N ILE A 10 3.98 -17.59 6.17
CA ILE A 10 2.54 -17.38 5.90
C ILE A 10 2.29 -17.39 4.39
N ASP A 11 1.87 -18.51 3.86
CA ASP A 11 1.64 -18.72 2.41
C ASP A 11 0.17 -18.51 1.99
N ARG A 12 -0.58 -17.68 2.68
CA ARG A 12 -1.96 -17.32 2.35
C ARG A 12 -2.14 -15.82 2.21
N GLN A 13 -3.15 -15.40 1.46
CA GLN A 13 -3.48 -13.98 1.26
C GLN A 13 -4.19 -13.38 2.47
N LEU A 14 -5.11 -14.12 3.06
CA LEU A 14 -6.00 -13.60 4.08
C LEU A 14 -5.51 -13.95 5.48
N PRO A 15 -5.55 -12.99 6.42
CA PRO A 15 -5.23 -13.24 7.82
C PRO A 15 -6.28 -14.12 8.48
N LEU A 16 -5.88 -14.86 9.52
CA LEU A 16 -6.73 -15.67 10.37
C LEU A 16 -6.66 -15.16 11.82
N GLY A 17 -7.79 -15.26 12.53
CA GLY A 17 -7.85 -14.85 13.93
C GLY A 17 -7.46 -13.38 14.11
N GLU A 18 -6.43 -13.14 14.92
CA GLU A 18 -5.95 -11.78 15.25
C GLU A 18 -4.75 -11.32 14.38
N GLU A 19 -4.44 -12.04 13.32
CA GLU A 19 -3.35 -11.65 12.42
C GLU A 19 -3.68 -10.33 11.70
N ILE A 20 -2.63 -9.56 11.44
CA ILE A 20 -2.68 -8.31 10.69
C ILE A 20 -1.57 -8.29 9.65
N PHE A 21 -1.92 -8.09 8.40
CA PHE A 21 -1.00 -8.11 7.26
C PHE A 21 -0.90 -6.74 6.61
N LEU A 22 0.29 -6.33 6.20
CA LEU A 22 0.43 -5.24 5.23
C LEU A 22 -0.16 -5.72 3.91
N ASP A 23 -1.34 -5.18 3.57
CA ASP A 23 -2.12 -5.63 2.43
C ASP A 23 -1.73 -4.89 1.15
N HIS A 24 -1.78 -3.57 1.19
CA HIS A 24 -1.35 -2.75 0.07
C HIS A 24 -0.90 -1.36 0.48
N VAL A 25 -0.14 -0.75 -0.40
CA VAL A 25 0.17 0.68 -0.38
C VAL A 25 -0.42 1.34 -1.61
N GLY A 26 -0.81 2.61 -1.48
CA GLY A 26 -1.48 3.33 -2.56
C GLY A 26 -0.77 4.62 -2.93
N HIS A 27 -0.41 4.72 -4.22
CA HIS A 27 0.01 5.96 -4.85
C HIS A 27 -1.20 6.80 -5.21
N PHE A 28 -1.21 8.07 -4.86
CA PHE A 28 -2.17 9.03 -5.38
C PHE A 28 -1.51 9.81 -6.51
N VAL A 29 -2.14 9.82 -7.66
CA VAL A 29 -1.56 10.37 -8.90
C VAL A 29 -2.57 11.25 -9.64
N PRO A 30 -2.10 12.29 -10.37
CA PRO A 30 -2.98 13.12 -11.19
C PRO A 30 -3.31 12.48 -12.53
N ASP A 31 -2.40 11.68 -13.12
CA ASP A 31 -2.55 11.07 -14.45
C ASP A 31 -2.48 9.54 -14.36
N ARG A 32 -3.63 8.91 -14.52
CA ARG A 32 -3.81 7.45 -14.40
C ARG A 32 -3.10 6.67 -15.52
N GLU A 33 -3.10 7.19 -16.74
CA GLU A 33 -2.51 6.48 -17.88
C GLU A 33 -0.98 6.54 -17.81
N ALA A 34 -0.42 7.71 -17.48
CA ALA A 34 1.00 7.89 -17.26
C ALA A 34 1.49 7.02 -16.10
N ALA A 35 0.74 6.95 -14.99
CA ALA A 35 1.08 6.14 -13.82
C ALA A 35 1.01 4.63 -14.13
N ARG A 36 -0.02 4.17 -14.85
CA ARG A 36 -0.12 2.78 -15.29
C ARG A 36 1.04 2.39 -16.21
N ALA A 37 1.38 3.26 -17.17
CA ALA A 37 2.53 3.07 -18.05
C ALA A 37 3.86 3.06 -17.27
N ALA A 38 3.98 3.88 -16.21
CA ALA A 38 5.15 3.93 -15.34
C ALA A 38 5.34 2.62 -14.55
N LEU A 39 4.26 2.00 -14.02
CA LEU A 39 4.32 0.67 -13.44
C LEU A 39 4.81 -0.37 -14.46
N ALA A 40 4.27 -0.35 -15.68
CA ALA A 40 4.69 -1.28 -16.73
C ALA A 40 6.18 -1.12 -17.10
N ARG A 41 6.67 0.13 -17.21
CA ARG A 41 8.09 0.41 -17.44
C ARG A 41 8.99 -0.10 -16.31
N ALA A 42 8.51 -0.09 -15.07
CA ALA A 42 9.22 -0.67 -13.92
C ALA A 42 9.15 -2.22 -13.88
N GLY A 43 8.55 -2.84 -14.90
CA GLY A 43 8.43 -4.28 -15.04
C GLY A 43 7.33 -4.90 -14.20
N PHE A 44 6.38 -4.13 -13.69
CA PHE A 44 5.15 -4.67 -13.16
C PHE A 44 4.14 -4.97 -14.29
N ALA A 45 3.18 -5.85 -14.02
CA ALA A 45 2.03 -6.12 -14.90
C ALA A 45 0.77 -5.49 -14.27
N PRO A 46 0.50 -4.19 -14.53
CA PRO A 46 -0.64 -3.51 -13.91
C PRO A 46 -1.95 -4.00 -14.51
N THR A 47 -2.97 -4.14 -13.65
CA THR A 47 -4.34 -4.47 -14.04
C THR A 47 -4.94 -3.38 -14.95
N PRO A 48 -6.02 -3.65 -15.69
CA PRO A 48 -6.82 -2.61 -16.34
C PRO A 48 -7.28 -1.55 -15.33
N ILE A 49 -7.48 -0.34 -15.82
CA ILE A 49 -8.08 0.74 -15.05
C ILE A 49 -9.50 0.36 -14.65
N SER A 50 -9.84 0.53 -13.38
CA SER A 50 -11.15 0.25 -12.80
C SER A 50 -11.70 1.52 -12.14
N ILE A 51 -12.96 1.83 -12.39
CA ILE A 51 -13.69 2.91 -11.71
C ILE A 51 -14.38 2.31 -10.50
N GLN A 52 -14.12 2.87 -9.33
CA GLN A 52 -14.70 2.39 -8.08
C GLN A 52 -16.14 2.87 -7.93
N ALA A 53 -17.02 1.98 -7.50
CA ALA A 53 -18.41 2.29 -7.22
C ALA A 53 -18.81 1.72 -5.84
N ALA A 54 -19.83 2.30 -5.25
CA ALA A 54 -20.46 1.82 -4.01
C ALA A 54 -21.93 1.49 -4.28
N PRO A 55 -22.53 0.53 -3.56
CA PRO A 55 -23.96 0.27 -3.63
C PRO A 55 -24.77 1.55 -3.39
N ASP A 56 -25.85 1.74 -4.14
CA ASP A 56 -26.79 2.81 -3.87
C ASP A 56 -27.66 2.43 -2.65
N PRO A 57 -27.66 3.22 -1.56
CA PRO A 57 -28.53 2.96 -0.40
C PRO A 57 -30.02 2.90 -0.76
N ALA A 58 -30.44 3.53 -1.84
CA ALA A 58 -31.81 3.50 -2.34
C ALA A 58 -32.13 2.27 -3.21
N GLY A 59 -31.20 1.32 -3.36
CA GLY A 59 -31.40 0.10 -4.17
C GLY A 59 -31.28 0.33 -5.69
N GLY A 60 -30.78 1.50 -6.11
CA GLY A 60 -30.48 1.82 -7.50
C GLY A 60 -29.16 1.20 -8.02
N PRO A 61 -28.74 1.52 -9.25
CA PRO A 61 -27.44 1.08 -9.75
C PRO A 61 -26.29 1.64 -8.90
N PRO A 62 -25.16 0.92 -8.78
CA PRO A 62 -24.01 1.39 -8.02
C PRO A 62 -23.55 2.78 -8.46
N ARG A 63 -23.23 3.65 -7.51
CA ARG A 63 -22.78 5.03 -7.77
C ARG A 63 -21.26 5.11 -7.76
N PRO A 64 -20.64 5.82 -8.72
CA PRO A 64 -19.18 6.05 -8.69
C PRO A 64 -18.76 6.73 -7.37
N THR A 65 -17.70 6.22 -6.73
CA THR A 65 -17.14 6.81 -5.51
C THR A 65 -16.38 8.10 -5.77
N GLY A 66 -16.07 8.40 -7.03
CA GLY A 66 -15.22 9.52 -7.44
C GLY A 66 -13.75 9.17 -7.53
N THR A 67 -13.43 7.90 -7.39
CA THR A 67 -12.06 7.38 -7.49
C THR A 67 -12.01 6.19 -8.46
N GLY A 68 -10.83 5.93 -8.99
CA GLY A 68 -10.51 4.75 -9.76
C GLY A 68 -9.13 4.24 -9.40
N ASN A 69 -8.80 3.04 -9.83
CA ASN A 69 -7.49 2.46 -9.58
C ASN A 69 -6.98 1.60 -10.75
N THR A 70 -5.68 1.34 -10.70
CA THR A 70 -4.99 0.21 -11.32
C THR A 70 -4.05 -0.38 -10.28
N THR A 71 -3.75 -1.67 -10.33
CA THR A 71 -2.98 -2.35 -9.30
C THR A 71 -1.88 -3.21 -9.91
N ALA A 72 -0.72 -3.29 -9.28
CA ALA A 72 0.25 -4.36 -9.48
C ALA A 72 0.00 -5.41 -8.39
N MET A 73 -0.72 -6.49 -8.75
CA MET A 73 -1.11 -7.55 -7.83
C MET A 73 0.06 -8.48 -7.58
N LEU A 74 0.52 -8.60 -6.34
CA LEU A 74 1.62 -9.50 -5.99
C LEU A 74 1.05 -10.81 -5.43
N ALA A 75 1.85 -11.87 -5.40
CA ALA A 75 1.47 -13.10 -4.74
C ALA A 75 1.10 -12.88 -3.27
N ARG A 76 1.61 -11.80 -2.63
CA ARG A 76 1.23 -11.34 -1.29
C ARG A 76 1.14 -9.83 -1.26
N GLY A 77 -0.08 -9.31 -1.03
CA GLY A 77 -0.35 -7.89 -1.07
C GLY A 77 -0.35 -7.31 -2.49
N TYR A 78 -0.34 -5.99 -2.61
CA TYR A 78 -0.27 -5.32 -3.91
C TYR A 78 0.14 -3.84 -3.79
N VAL A 79 0.53 -3.25 -4.91
CA VAL A 79 0.72 -1.81 -5.06
C VAL A 79 -0.49 -1.26 -5.82
N GLU A 80 -1.18 -0.30 -5.23
CA GLU A 80 -2.33 0.36 -5.81
C GLU A 80 -1.94 1.75 -6.34
N VAL A 81 -2.51 2.14 -7.47
CA VAL A 81 -2.47 3.49 -7.98
C VAL A 81 -3.89 4.03 -8.01
N LEU A 82 -4.15 5.09 -7.27
CA LEU A 82 -5.43 5.74 -7.11
C LEU A 82 -5.43 7.10 -7.80
N PHE A 83 -6.54 7.43 -8.44
CA PHE A 83 -6.75 8.70 -9.12
C PHE A 83 -8.20 9.14 -8.98
N ARG A 84 -8.42 10.45 -9.10
CA ARG A 84 -9.75 11.04 -9.07
C ARG A 84 -10.48 10.80 -10.40
N THR A 85 -11.78 10.53 -10.33
CA THR A 85 -12.65 10.35 -11.50
C THR A 85 -13.87 11.28 -11.50
N ALA A 86 -14.27 11.79 -10.34
CA ALA A 86 -15.40 12.70 -10.21
C ALA A 86 -15.26 13.60 -8.97
N ASP A 87 -16.06 14.66 -8.90
CA ASP A 87 -16.11 15.57 -7.74
C ASP A 87 -17.02 14.99 -6.65
N THR A 88 -16.39 14.20 -5.76
CA THR A 88 -17.03 13.60 -4.59
C THR A 88 -16.21 13.90 -3.35
N PRO A 89 -16.73 13.70 -2.13
CA PRO A 89 -15.92 13.82 -0.91
C PRO A 89 -14.64 12.98 -0.97
N LEU A 90 -14.73 11.73 -1.44
CA LEU A 90 -13.59 10.83 -1.55
C LEU A 90 -12.60 11.28 -2.65
N GLY A 91 -13.10 11.81 -3.78
CA GLY A 91 -12.26 12.40 -4.83
C GLY A 91 -11.50 13.63 -4.33
N ARG A 92 -12.16 14.49 -3.54
CA ARG A 92 -11.51 15.67 -2.95
C ARG A 92 -10.45 15.32 -1.92
N GLU A 93 -10.56 14.20 -1.19
CA GLU A 93 -9.48 13.71 -0.32
C GLU A 93 -8.20 13.42 -1.11
N LEU A 94 -8.31 12.89 -2.33
CA LEU A 94 -7.14 12.67 -3.19
C LEU A 94 -6.50 14.00 -3.60
N ASP A 95 -7.31 15.00 -3.95
CA ASP A 95 -6.79 16.34 -4.31
C ASP A 95 -6.02 16.98 -3.16
N LEU A 96 -6.53 16.86 -1.92
CA LEU A 96 -5.85 17.40 -0.72
C LEU A 96 -4.51 16.69 -0.48
N ALA A 97 -4.43 15.39 -0.72
CA ALA A 97 -3.19 14.65 -0.61
C ALA A 97 -2.20 15.03 -1.73
N LEU A 98 -2.69 15.13 -2.98
CA LEU A 98 -1.90 15.56 -4.14
C LEU A 98 -1.37 16.99 -4.01
N ALA A 99 -2.09 17.88 -3.33
CA ALA A 99 -1.62 19.22 -3.02
C ALA A 99 -0.38 19.23 -2.10
N ARG A 100 -0.15 18.15 -1.33
CA ARG A 100 1.09 17.97 -0.57
C ARG A 100 2.22 17.45 -1.48
N HIS A 101 1.98 16.38 -2.19
CA HIS A 101 2.85 15.77 -3.21
C HIS A 101 2.13 14.60 -3.90
N PRO A 102 2.44 14.25 -5.16
CA PRO A 102 2.08 12.94 -5.69
C PRO A 102 2.96 11.85 -5.07
N GLY A 103 2.43 10.64 -4.90
CA GLY A 103 3.17 9.51 -4.31
C GLY A 103 2.34 8.66 -3.35
N LEU A 104 2.99 8.01 -2.41
CA LEU A 104 2.32 7.16 -1.42
C LEU A 104 1.53 8.00 -0.41
N HIS A 105 0.24 7.74 -0.32
CA HIS A 105 -0.67 8.39 0.64
C HIS A 105 -1.65 7.41 1.29
N LEU A 106 -1.51 6.11 0.99
CA LEU A 106 -2.38 5.10 1.56
C LEU A 106 -1.56 3.89 2.01
N ALA A 107 -1.88 3.38 3.19
CA ALA A 107 -1.50 2.05 3.64
C ALA A 107 -2.73 1.31 4.19
N ALA A 108 -2.93 0.11 3.69
CA ALA A 108 -4.03 -0.75 4.11
C ALA A 108 -3.50 -2.00 4.80
N LEU A 109 -4.16 -2.36 5.88
CA LEU A 109 -3.85 -3.54 6.67
C LEU A 109 -5.02 -4.51 6.58
N ALA A 110 -4.76 -5.76 6.17
CA ALA A 110 -5.78 -6.79 6.15
C ALA A 110 -5.90 -7.45 7.53
N VAL A 111 -7.14 -7.74 7.92
CA VAL A 111 -7.52 -8.51 9.12
C VAL A 111 -8.63 -9.50 8.78
N ALA A 112 -8.84 -10.50 9.63
CA ALA A 112 -9.92 -11.48 9.45
C ALA A 112 -11.32 -10.84 9.60
N ASP A 113 -11.47 -9.86 10.50
CA ASP A 113 -12.74 -9.17 10.77
C ASP A 113 -12.53 -7.66 10.94
N ALA A 114 -12.83 -6.89 9.88
CA ALA A 114 -12.74 -5.43 9.89
C ALA A 114 -13.77 -4.77 10.84
N ALA A 115 -14.92 -5.41 11.10
CA ALA A 115 -15.90 -4.88 12.05
C ALA A 115 -15.40 -5.02 13.49
N ALA A 116 -14.75 -6.12 13.84
CA ALA A 116 -14.08 -6.27 15.14
C ALA A 116 -12.92 -5.27 15.27
N ALA A 117 -12.11 -5.09 14.22
CA ALA A 117 -11.05 -4.09 14.21
C ALA A 117 -11.59 -2.66 14.36
N HIS A 118 -12.72 -2.32 13.73
CA HIS A 118 -13.39 -1.02 13.89
C HIS A 118 -13.75 -0.77 15.36
N ARG A 119 -14.38 -1.74 16.03
CA ARG A 119 -14.72 -1.61 17.46
C ARG A 119 -13.46 -1.47 18.34
N ARG A 120 -12.42 -2.26 18.04
CA ARG A 120 -11.12 -2.18 18.76
C ARG A 120 -10.47 -0.80 18.60
N LEU A 121 -10.47 -0.24 17.41
CA LEU A 121 -9.91 1.08 17.15
C LEU A 121 -10.69 2.18 17.86
N ALA A 122 -12.03 2.12 17.84
CA ALA A 122 -12.87 3.05 18.60
C ALA A 122 -12.58 2.98 20.10
N ALA A 123 -12.45 1.77 20.66
CA ALA A 123 -12.09 1.56 22.07
C ALA A 123 -10.66 2.04 22.39
N ALA A 124 -9.75 2.03 21.42
CA ALA A 124 -8.39 2.58 21.54
C ALA A 124 -8.33 4.12 21.36
N GLY A 125 -9.48 4.79 21.24
CA GLY A 125 -9.61 6.25 21.22
C GLY A 125 -9.51 6.87 19.80
N PHE A 126 -9.53 6.09 18.74
CA PHE A 126 -9.60 6.63 17.38
C PHE A 126 -11.02 7.03 17.02
N ARG A 127 -11.20 8.18 16.40
CA ARG A 127 -12.47 8.57 15.78
C ARG A 127 -12.63 7.79 14.48
N MET A 128 -13.70 6.99 14.41
CA MET A 128 -13.94 6.10 13.28
C MET A 128 -15.01 6.66 12.34
N GLN A 129 -14.82 6.47 11.04
CA GLN A 129 -15.90 6.60 10.07
C GLN A 129 -16.82 5.36 10.16
N PRO A 130 -18.06 5.42 9.68
CA PRO A 130 -18.88 4.22 9.51
C PRO A 130 -18.15 3.16 8.67
N LEU A 131 -18.43 1.89 8.95
CA LEU A 131 -17.91 0.79 8.11
C LEU A 131 -18.37 0.97 6.66
N VAL A 132 -17.46 0.67 5.73
CA VAL A 132 -17.73 0.74 4.31
C VAL A 132 -17.77 -0.66 3.73
N GLU A 133 -18.92 -1.06 3.20
CA GLU A 133 -19.05 -2.25 2.34
C GLU A 133 -18.80 -1.81 0.91
N MET A 134 -17.59 -2.09 0.39
CA MET A 134 -17.19 -1.71 -0.95
C MET A 134 -17.27 -2.90 -1.89
N GLN A 135 -17.81 -2.68 -3.08
CA GLN A 135 -17.87 -3.66 -4.13
C GLN A 135 -17.44 -3.02 -5.46
N ARG A 136 -16.79 -3.81 -6.31
CA ARG A 136 -16.50 -3.39 -7.69
C ARG A 136 -16.61 -4.57 -8.64
N PRO A 137 -17.16 -4.38 -9.85
CA PRO A 137 -17.12 -5.42 -10.86
C PRO A 137 -15.68 -5.68 -11.29
N VAL A 138 -15.37 -6.94 -11.53
CA VAL A 138 -14.09 -7.39 -12.08
C VAL A 138 -14.34 -8.47 -13.12
N GLU A 139 -13.53 -8.48 -14.16
CA GLU A 139 -13.52 -9.58 -15.13
C GLU A 139 -12.58 -10.68 -14.63
N THR A 140 -13.08 -11.91 -14.64
CA THR A 140 -12.29 -13.12 -14.36
C THR A 140 -12.24 -14.03 -15.58
N VAL A 141 -11.41 -15.08 -15.53
CA VAL A 141 -11.35 -16.09 -16.59
C VAL A 141 -12.66 -16.91 -16.70
N GLN A 142 -13.48 -16.89 -15.64
CA GLN A 142 -14.81 -17.53 -15.61
C GLN A 142 -15.95 -16.56 -15.99
N GLY A 143 -15.64 -15.30 -16.31
CA GLY A 143 -16.61 -14.25 -16.62
C GLY A 143 -16.68 -13.16 -15.54
N PRO A 144 -17.70 -12.30 -15.59
CA PRO A 144 -17.87 -11.21 -14.64
C PRO A 144 -18.02 -11.71 -13.20
N ALA A 145 -17.33 -11.05 -12.26
CA ALA A 145 -17.38 -11.32 -10.84
C ALA A 145 -17.37 -10.00 -10.04
N THR A 146 -17.48 -10.09 -8.72
CA THR A 146 -17.45 -8.92 -7.83
C THR A 146 -16.29 -9.05 -6.85
N ALA A 147 -15.41 -8.07 -6.82
CA ALA A 147 -14.48 -7.88 -5.73
C ALA A 147 -15.18 -7.11 -4.61
N ALA A 148 -15.20 -7.68 -3.39
CA ALA A 148 -15.94 -7.14 -2.25
C ALA A 148 -15.05 -7.05 -1.00
N PHE A 149 -15.23 -5.97 -0.24
CA PHE A 149 -14.43 -5.62 0.93
C PHE A 149 -15.29 -5.01 2.03
N THR A 150 -14.97 -5.30 3.28
CA THR A 150 -15.41 -4.50 4.44
C THR A 150 -14.24 -3.65 4.90
N ILE A 151 -14.40 -2.33 5.00
CA ILE A 151 -13.32 -1.40 5.30
C ILE A 151 -13.64 -0.57 6.54
N ALA A 152 -12.72 -0.55 7.49
CA ALA A 152 -12.71 0.33 8.66
C ALA A 152 -11.72 1.47 8.43
N ARG A 153 -12.21 2.71 8.51
CA ARG A 153 -11.39 3.92 8.33
C ARG A 153 -11.48 4.81 9.54
N VAL A 154 -10.34 5.38 9.91
CA VAL A 154 -10.33 6.51 10.86
C VAL A 154 -10.78 7.79 10.17
N VAL A 155 -11.27 8.76 10.95
CA VAL A 155 -11.59 10.09 10.43
C VAL A 155 -10.32 10.74 9.86
N PRO A 156 -10.38 11.45 8.73
CA PRO A 156 -9.24 12.20 8.19
C PRO A 156 -8.56 13.05 9.27
N GLY A 157 -7.22 12.99 9.32
CA GLY A 157 -6.40 13.70 10.30
C GLY A 157 -6.06 12.90 11.56
N GLU A 158 -6.74 11.77 11.86
CA GLU A 158 -6.33 10.87 12.95
C GLU A 158 -4.96 10.22 12.69
N MET A 159 -4.65 9.97 11.43
CA MET A 159 -3.36 9.48 10.97
C MET A 159 -2.80 10.51 9.97
N ALA A 160 -1.89 11.35 10.45
CA ALA A 160 -1.35 12.47 9.67
C ALA A 160 -0.53 12.03 8.45
N GLU A 161 -0.03 10.79 8.45
CA GLU A 161 0.78 10.22 7.38
C GLU A 161 0.00 10.06 6.08
N GLY A 162 -1.31 9.80 6.17
CA GLY A 162 -2.16 9.58 5.01
C GLY A 162 -3.39 8.76 5.35
N ARG A 163 -3.98 8.14 4.34
CA ARG A 163 -5.12 7.23 4.52
C ARG A 163 -4.65 5.88 5.07
N LEU A 164 -4.78 5.70 6.39
CA LEU A 164 -4.62 4.40 7.04
C LEU A 164 -5.98 3.72 7.17
N GLN A 165 -6.08 2.49 6.69
CA GLN A 165 -7.32 1.72 6.77
C GLN A 165 -7.05 0.26 7.10
N ILE A 166 -8.04 -0.37 7.72
CA ILE A 166 -8.07 -1.81 7.97
C ILE A 166 -9.18 -2.41 7.14
N LEU A 167 -8.96 -3.57 6.53
CA LEU A 167 -9.96 -4.18 5.68
C LEU A 167 -10.01 -5.71 5.80
N THR A 168 -11.14 -6.26 5.43
CA THR A 168 -11.34 -7.69 5.19
C THR A 168 -11.75 -7.90 3.74
N HIS A 169 -11.02 -8.75 3.02
CA HIS A 169 -11.43 -9.23 1.70
C HIS A 169 -12.55 -10.25 1.83
N ARG A 170 -13.62 -10.08 1.03
CA ARG A 170 -14.77 -11.00 1.00
C ARG A 170 -14.72 -11.97 -0.17
N THR A 171 -13.96 -11.64 -1.21
CA THR A 171 -13.91 -12.38 -2.48
C THR A 171 -12.46 -12.50 -2.97
N GLU A 172 -11.64 -13.25 -2.24
CA GLU A 172 -10.20 -13.39 -2.51
C GLU A 172 -9.89 -13.74 -3.96
N ALA A 173 -10.54 -14.79 -4.50
CA ALA A 173 -10.27 -15.28 -5.85
C ALA A 173 -10.62 -14.24 -6.95
N ALA A 174 -11.54 -13.31 -6.69
CA ALA A 174 -11.85 -12.23 -7.60
C ALA A 174 -10.80 -11.12 -7.60
N VAL A 175 -10.05 -10.97 -6.50
CA VAL A 175 -8.99 -9.98 -6.33
C VAL A 175 -7.65 -10.55 -6.81
N TRP A 176 -7.22 -11.69 -6.28
CA TRP A 176 -5.94 -12.35 -6.63
C TRP A 176 -6.09 -13.35 -7.76
N GLN A 177 -6.30 -12.84 -8.96
CA GLN A 177 -6.41 -13.66 -10.16
C GLN A 177 -5.00 -14.04 -10.67
N PRO A 178 -4.71 -15.35 -10.92
CA PRO A 178 -3.36 -15.80 -11.31
C PRO A 178 -2.74 -15.03 -12.48
N ARG A 179 -3.56 -14.62 -13.46
CA ARG A 179 -3.11 -13.87 -14.63
C ARG A 179 -2.45 -12.51 -14.32
N TRP A 180 -2.64 -11.97 -13.12
CA TRP A 180 -2.08 -10.68 -12.68
C TRP A 180 -0.89 -10.80 -11.74
N LEU A 181 -0.49 -12.03 -11.36
CA LEU A 181 0.54 -12.29 -10.34
C LEU A 181 1.94 -12.48 -10.92
N ASP A 182 2.06 -12.54 -12.25
CA ASP A 182 3.35 -12.71 -12.91
C ASP A 182 3.86 -11.37 -13.45
N HIS A 183 5.00 -10.94 -12.91
CA HIS A 183 5.59 -9.64 -13.21
C HIS A 183 6.95 -9.81 -13.90
N PRO A 184 7.21 -9.11 -15.03
CA PRO A 184 8.52 -9.12 -15.73
C PRO A 184 9.71 -8.78 -14.84
N ASN A 185 9.53 -8.04 -13.72
CA ASN A 185 10.56 -7.76 -12.73
C ASN A 185 10.67 -8.82 -11.62
N GLY A 186 9.84 -9.86 -11.65
CA GLY A 186 9.87 -10.94 -10.67
C GLY A 186 9.30 -10.56 -9.29
N ALA A 187 8.54 -9.48 -9.17
CA ALA A 187 7.92 -9.04 -7.91
C ALA A 187 6.93 -10.09 -7.38
N ARG A 188 6.98 -10.37 -6.05
CA ARG A 188 6.18 -11.43 -5.41
C ARG A 188 5.41 -10.96 -4.18
N ALA A 189 5.97 -10.07 -3.37
CA ALA A 189 5.32 -9.66 -2.13
C ALA A 189 5.62 -8.20 -1.75
N LEU A 190 4.64 -7.53 -1.17
CA LEU A 190 4.84 -6.29 -0.45
C LEU A 190 5.35 -6.63 0.96
N THR A 191 6.51 -6.09 1.35
CA THR A 191 7.19 -6.48 2.58
C THR A 191 7.25 -5.39 3.63
N SER A 192 7.28 -4.13 3.21
CA SER A 192 7.40 -3.02 4.17
C SER A 192 6.91 -1.69 3.64
N LEU A 193 6.62 -0.78 4.57
CA LEU A 193 6.41 0.64 4.32
C LEU A 193 7.36 1.43 5.21
N THR A 194 8.06 2.43 4.67
CA THR A 194 8.93 3.36 5.41
C THR A 194 8.34 4.77 5.38
N ILE A 195 8.16 5.35 6.55
CA ILE A 195 7.54 6.65 6.76
C ILE A 195 8.51 7.56 7.52
N ALA A 196 8.86 8.71 6.96
CA ALA A 196 9.58 9.74 7.68
C ALA A 196 8.59 10.56 8.52
N VAL A 197 8.86 10.71 9.81
CA VAL A 197 8.02 11.42 10.78
C VAL A 197 8.83 12.41 11.61
N ALA A 198 8.21 13.50 12.03
CA ALA A 198 8.87 14.50 12.86
C ALA A 198 9.12 14.00 14.30
N ASP A 199 8.18 13.25 14.86
CA ASP A 199 8.26 12.64 16.19
C ASP A 199 8.04 11.14 16.08
N VAL A 200 9.15 10.38 16.14
CA VAL A 200 9.13 8.90 16.05
C VAL A 200 8.41 8.27 17.24
N ALA A 201 8.57 8.85 18.44
CA ALA A 201 7.98 8.26 19.66
C ALA A 201 6.45 8.41 19.65
N GLU A 202 5.93 9.59 19.29
CA GLU A 202 4.49 9.80 19.12
C GLU A 202 3.91 8.90 18.04
N ALA A 203 4.51 8.91 16.85
CA ALA A 203 4.05 8.09 15.73
C ALA A 203 4.05 6.59 16.09
N ALA A 204 5.12 6.09 16.72
CA ALA A 204 5.20 4.70 17.15
C ALA A 204 4.13 4.33 18.17
N ALA A 205 3.85 5.20 19.14
CA ALA A 205 2.78 4.99 20.11
C ALA A 205 1.41 4.93 19.43
N ARG A 206 1.14 5.81 18.46
CA ARG A 206 -0.10 5.85 17.69
C ARG A 206 -0.26 4.62 16.79
N TYR A 207 0.79 4.22 16.08
CA TYR A 207 0.77 3.01 15.26
C TYR A 207 0.66 1.73 16.09
N THR A 208 1.26 1.68 17.28
CA THR A 208 1.08 0.57 18.23
C THR A 208 -0.40 0.43 18.63
N ARG A 209 -1.08 1.53 18.97
CA ARG A 209 -2.54 1.50 19.23
C ARG A 209 -3.35 1.11 18.00
N PHE A 210 -2.94 1.62 16.81
CA PHE A 210 -3.65 1.33 15.56
C PHE A 210 -3.54 -0.14 15.16
N THR A 211 -2.35 -0.72 15.21
CA THR A 211 -2.09 -2.09 14.77
C THR A 211 -2.33 -3.14 15.86
N GLY A 212 -2.24 -2.76 17.14
CA GLY A 212 -2.18 -3.71 18.25
C GLY A 212 -0.85 -4.47 18.31
N ARG A 213 0.21 -4.00 17.62
CA ARG A 213 1.54 -4.60 17.60
C ARG A 213 2.55 -3.65 18.21
N ALA A 214 3.51 -4.20 18.99
CA ALA A 214 4.55 -3.41 19.63
C ALA A 214 5.51 -2.79 18.59
N ALA A 215 5.96 -1.58 18.87
CA ALA A 215 7.06 -0.96 18.15
C ALA A 215 8.38 -1.37 18.77
N HIS A 216 9.39 -1.62 17.94
CA HIS A 216 10.74 -2.00 18.33
C HIS A 216 11.75 -1.04 17.74
N ALA A 217 12.84 -0.77 18.47
CA ALA A 217 13.91 0.11 17.99
C ALA A 217 14.53 -0.46 16.69
N CYS A 218 14.77 0.42 15.73
CA CYS A 218 15.55 0.15 14.54
C CYS A 218 16.49 1.33 14.26
N GLU A 219 17.33 1.22 13.23
CA GLU A 219 18.25 2.29 12.87
C GLU A 219 17.49 3.58 12.51
N GLY A 220 17.69 4.62 13.31
CA GLY A 220 17.11 5.93 13.13
C GLY A 220 15.60 6.04 13.36
N GLY A 221 15.00 5.07 14.09
CA GLY A 221 13.56 5.09 14.33
C GLY A 221 13.02 3.88 15.05
N GLN A 222 11.79 3.53 14.75
CA GLN A 222 11.09 2.34 15.25
C GLN A 222 10.41 1.58 14.13
N VAL A 223 10.29 0.27 14.28
CA VAL A 223 9.59 -0.62 13.35
C VAL A 223 8.47 -1.37 14.07
N ILE A 224 7.33 -1.45 13.44
CA ILE A 224 6.21 -2.26 13.86
C ILE A 224 6.17 -3.47 12.93
N ALA A 225 6.53 -4.63 13.47
CA ALA A 225 6.38 -5.89 12.77
C ALA A 225 4.91 -6.29 12.78
N LEU A 226 4.38 -6.58 11.61
CA LEU A 226 3.06 -7.20 11.43
C LEU A 226 3.25 -8.71 11.27
N ASP A 227 2.17 -9.47 11.31
CA ASP A 227 2.26 -10.93 11.06
C ASP A 227 2.70 -11.21 9.62
N ARG A 228 2.43 -10.28 8.70
CA ARG A 228 3.05 -10.21 7.37
C ARG A 228 3.35 -8.76 7.00
N GLY A 229 4.63 -8.47 6.76
CA GLY A 229 5.12 -7.13 6.45
C GLY A 229 5.46 -6.29 7.69
N SER A 230 5.87 -5.06 7.47
CA SER A 230 6.28 -4.15 8.54
C SER A 230 6.07 -2.68 8.17
N ILE A 231 6.00 -1.82 9.19
CA ILE A 231 5.95 -0.36 9.04
C ILE A 231 7.13 0.21 9.83
N ALA A 232 8.04 0.91 9.13
CA ALA A 232 9.15 1.62 9.74
C ALA A 232 8.82 3.11 9.85
N LEU A 233 8.94 3.66 11.05
CA LEU A 233 8.78 5.07 11.38
C LEU A 233 10.17 5.62 11.70
N VAL A 234 10.69 6.49 10.86
CA VAL A 234 12.10 6.95 10.95
C VAL A 234 12.18 8.47 10.99
N THR A 235 13.28 8.99 11.54
CA THR A 235 13.55 10.43 11.49
C THR A 235 13.84 10.87 10.05
N PRO A 236 13.64 12.16 9.71
CA PRO A 236 13.98 12.70 8.40
C PRO A 236 15.45 12.46 8.02
N GLU A 237 16.35 12.59 8.98
CA GLU A 237 17.79 12.39 8.78
C GLU A 237 18.10 10.90 8.47
N ALA A 238 17.46 9.96 9.16
CA ALA A 238 17.64 8.54 8.89
C ALA A 238 17.04 8.16 7.53
N PHE A 239 15.89 8.75 7.17
CA PHE A 239 15.31 8.59 5.85
C PHE A 239 16.24 9.12 4.76
N GLY A 240 16.78 10.34 4.91
CA GLY A 240 17.70 10.95 3.94
C GLY A 240 19.02 10.19 3.78
N ARG A 241 19.56 9.58 4.87
CA ARG A 241 20.73 8.70 4.74
C ARG A 241 20.44 7.44 3.93
N ARG A 242 19.25 6.86 4.09
CA ARG A 242 18.85 5.65 3.38
C ARG A 242 18.47 5.91 1.92
N PHE A 243 17.88 7.07 1.67
CA PHE A 243 17.39 7.49 0.36
C PHE A 243 17.94 8.88 -0.01
N PRO A 244 19.27 9.01 -0.21
CA PRO A 244 19.90 10.31 -0.44
C PRO A 244 19.45 10.99 -1.73
N GLU A 245 18.82 10.24 -2.63
CA GLU A 245 18.27 10.74 -3.89
C GLU A 245 16.89 11.37 -3.74
N LEU A 246 16.23 11.21 -2.57
CA LEU A 246 14.87 11.69 -2.33
C LEU A 246 14.86 12.92 -1.44
N ALA A 247 14.25 13.98 -1.92
CA ALA A 247 13.85 15.09 -1.05
C ALA A 247 12.52 14.76 -0.35
N ILE A 248 12.45 14.99 0.95
CA ILE A 248 11.18 14.86 1.71
C ILE A 248 10.34 16.11 1.41
N PRO A 249 9.18 15.99 0.73
CA PRO A 249 8.40 17.16 0.33
C PRO A 249 7.68 17.82 1.51
N SER A 250 7.23 17.04 2.47
CA SER A 250 6.58 17.46 3.71
C SER A 250 6.57 16.31 4.71
N LEU A 251 6.50 16.61 6.01
CA LEU A 251 6.31 15.60 7.05
C LEU A 251 4.85 15.57 7.51
N PRO A 252 4.35 14.38 7.87
CA PRO A 252 4.96 13.06 7.68
C PRO A 252 4.95 12.64 6.20
N PHE A 253 5.87 11.73 5.81
CA PHE A 253 6.10 11.33 4.44
C PHE A 253 6.18 9.80 4.30
N MET A 254 5.21 9.18 3.63
CA MET A 254 5.29 7.79 3.18
C MET A 254 6.21 7.75 1.97
N GLY A 255 7.49 7.43 2.17
CA GLY A 255 8.51 7.66 1.15
C GLY A 255 9.05 6.41 0.46
N ALA A 256 8.87 5.21 1.04
CA ALA A 256 9.37 3.99 0.39
C ALA A 256 8.56 2.77 0.77
N CYS A 257 8.49 1.79 -0.15
CA CYS A 257 7.92 0.47 0.14
C CYS A 257 8.86 -0.66 -0.31
N GLY A 258 8.88 -1.74 0.47
CA GLY A 258 9.68 -2.94 0.21
C GLY A 258 8.93 -3.94 -0.67
N ILE A 259 9.62 -4.51 -1.64
CA ILE A 259 9.08 -5.53 -2.56
C ILE A 259 10.02 -6.74 -2.58
N ALA A 260 9.52 -7.89 -2.19
CA ALA A 260 10.25 -9.15 -2.37
C ALA A 260 10.16 -9.61 -3.82
N VAL A 261 11.28 -10.06 -4.35
CA VAL A 261 11.45 -10.43 -5.78
C VAL A 261 12.17 -11.76 -5.92
N VAL A 262 11.96 -12.42 -7.06
CA VAL A 262 12.66 -13.68 -7.37
C VAL A 262 14.17 -13.44 -7.53
N SER A 263 14.58 -12.33 -8.14
CA SER A 263 15.98 -12.03 -8.42
C SER A 263 16.21 -10.54 -8.55
N LEU A 264 17.20 -10.01 -7.83
CA LEU A 264 17.62 -8.61 -7.99
C LEU A 264 18.19 -8.32 -9.37
N ALA A 265 18.88 -9.28 -9.98
CA ALA A 265 19.39 -9.14 -11.37
C ALA A 265 18.22 -9.03 -12.37
N GLY A 266 17.13 -9.77 -12.14
CA GLY A 266 15.90 -9.69 -12.93
C GLY A 266 15.24 -8.31 -12.83
N VAL A 267 15.15 -7.77 -11.60
CA VAL A 267 14.64 -6.41 -11.36
C VAL A 267 15.51 -5.37 -12.08
N GLU A 268 16.83 -5.43 -11.89
CA GLU A 268 17.77 -4.48 -12.51
C GLU A 268 17.68 -4.49 -14.04
N ALA A 269 17.55 -5.67 -14.63
CA ALA A 269 17.34 -5.81 -16.06
C ALA A 269 15.99 -5.23 -16.52
N ALA A 270 14.91 -5.43 -15.75
CA ALA A 270 13.59 -4.90 -16.06
C ALA A 270 13.58 -3.36 -15.97
N LEU A 271 14.11 -2.78 -14.90
CA LEU A 271 14.22 -1.33 -14.70
C LEU A 271 15.05 -0.69 -15.83
N ARG A 272 16.20 -1.27 -16.19
CA ARG A 272 17.04 -0.77 -17.28
C ARG A 272 16.32 -0.78 -18.63
N ARG A 273 15.56 -1.84 -18.96
CA ARG A 273 14.72 -1.88 -20.17
C ARG A 273 13.66 -0.76 -20.16
N GLY A 274 13.14 -0.41 -18.99
CA GLY A 274 12.20 0.69 -18.82
C GLY A 274 12.82 2.08 -18.75
N GLY A 275 14.17 2.19 -18.87
CA GLY A 275 14.89 3.47 -18.77
C GLY A 275 14.95 4.01 -17.32
N LEU A 276 14.87 3.13 -16.31
CA LEU A 276 14.88 3.48 -14.90
C LEU A 276 16.19 3.08 -14.25
N ALA A 277 16.76 4.00 -13.46
CA ALA A 277 17.96 3.73 -12.68
C ALA A 277 17.63 3.02 -11.36
N ALA A 278 18.58 2.23 -10.89
CA ALA A 278 18.54 1.65 -9.56
C ALA A 278 19.94 1.65 -8.93
N ARG A 279 19.98 1.77 -7.60
CA ARG A 279 21.20 1.76 -6.80
C ARG A 279 21.23 0.50 -5.94
N ARG A 280 22.40 -0.14 -5.88
CA ARG A 280 22.66 -1.21 -4.91
C ARG A 280 22.83 -0.63 -3.52
N ASP A 281 22.21 -1.28 -2.54
CA ASP A 281 22.34 -0.97 -1.12
C ASP A 281 22.48 -2.29 -0.34
N GLY A 282 23.73 -2.78 -0.23
CA GLY A 282 24.03 -4.11 0.28
C GLY A 282 23.33 -5.20 -0.55
N GLU A 283 22.52 -6.02 0.10
CA GLU A 283 21.73 -7.09 -0.54
C GLU A 283 20.39 -6.59 -1.13
N ARG A 284 20.20 -5.27 -1.28
CA ARG A 284 18.98 -4.64 -1.79
C ARG A 284 19.25 -3.89 -3.07
N LEU A 285 18.17 -3.59 -3.77
CA LEU A 285 18.16 -2.68 -4.90
C LEU A 285 17.13 -1.58 -4.63
N VAL A 286 17.56 -0.32 -4.66
CA VAL A 286 16.69 0.84 -4.46
C VAL A 286 16.47 1.52 -5.80
N ALA A 287 15.21 1.75 -6.15
CA ALA A 287 14.83 2.49 -7.36
C ALA A 287 13.79 3.56 -7.01
N GLN A 288 14.05 4.81 -7.44
CA GLN A 288 13.06 5.87 -7.31
C GLN A 288 11.80 5.53 -8.10
N PHE A 289 10.65 5.97 -7.60
CA PHE A 289 9.44 5.91 -8.39
C PHE A 289 9.60 6.75 -9.67
N PRO A 290 9.13 6.26 -10.82
CA PRO A 290 8.95 7.13 -11.98
C PRO A 290 8.09 8.35 -11.62
N GLU A 291 8.37 9.50 -12.20
CA GLU A 291 7.70 10.78 -11.91
C GLU A 291 6.17 10.67 -11.88
N ALA A 292 5.57 9.91 -12.80
CA ALA A 292 4.13 9.72 -12.86
C ALA A 292 3.54 8.93 -11.66
N LEU A 293 4.38 8.27 -10.85
CA LEU A 293 3.99 7.62 -9.59
C LEU A 293 4.28 8.49 -8.37
N GLY A 294 4.90 9.66 -8.57
CA GLY A 294 5.23 10.63 -7.55
C GLY A 294 6.55 10.38 -6.84
N ILE A 295 6.73 11.00 -5.67
CA ILE A 295 8.00 11.02 -4.93
C ILE A 295 8.08 9.78 -4.02
N GLY A 296 9.21 9.07 -4.09
CA GLY A 296 9.50 7.92 -3.25
C GLY A 296 10.34 6.86 -3.94
N ALA A 297 10.49 5.69 -3.31
CA ALA A 297 11.29 4.59 -3.83
C ALA A 297 10.72 3.20 -3.53
N TRP A 298 11.00 2.25 -4.40
CA TRP A 298 10.93 0.83 -4.11
C TRP A 298 12.27 0.34 -3.55
N VAL A 299 12.18 -0.54 -2.56
CA VAL A 299 13.31 -1.30 -2.02
C VAL A 299 13.08 -2.77 -2.36
N PHE A 300 13.81 -3.28 -3.34
CA PHE A 300 13.69 -4.68 -3.74
C PHE A 300 14.65 -5.57 -2.95
N GLU A 301 14.14 -6.71 -2.49
CA GLU A 301 14.89 -7.72 -1.74
C GLU A 301 14.65 -9.10 -2.39
N ALA A 302 15.71 -9.88 -2.59
CA ALA A 302 15.53 -11.24 -3.11
C ALA A 302 14.85 -12.13 -2.07
N ILE A 303 13.92 -12.99 -2.50
CA ILE A 303 13.35 -14.06 -1.68
C ILE A 303 14.48 -15.04 -1.33
N LYS A 304 14.64 -15.36 -0.05
CA LYS A 304 15.61 -16.36 0.44
C LYS A 304 15.02 -17.74 0.37
#